data_1385e773462c50c6627c2e23c7826b2a
#
_entry.id   1385e773462c50c6627c2e23c7826b2a
#
_cell.length_a   1.000
_cell.length_b   1.000
_cell.length_c   1.000
_cell.angle_alpha   90.00
_cell.angle_beta   90.00
_cell.angle_gamma   90.00
#
_symmetry.space_group_name_H-M   'P 1'
#
loop_
_entity.id
_entity.type
_entity.pdbx_description
1 polymer ?
#
loop_
_entity_poly.entity_id
_entity_poly.type
_entity_poly.pdbx_seq_one_letter_code
_entity_poly.pdbx_strand_id
1 'polypeptide(L)'
;MEERDERLFTDWRTCKLTDDADISELKALYAKQEKLARDFGLKGWGVSFFTPYRGIQEEPDWDFIMMTHWYNAESRANMISSYRDYTTLLRDSGVYEERSKHIESCSGANTYQAHMVYNTHNIVYDTDK
;
A
#
# COMPACT_ATOMS: atom_id res chain seq x y z
N MET A 1 6.04 -13.36 -27.90
CA MET A 1 5.52 -12.34 -26.97
C MET A 1 5.52 -12.92 -25.56
N GLU A 2 6.17 -12.26 -24.66
CA GLU A 2 6.16 -12.71 -23.30
C GLU A 2 4.76 -12.60 -22.71
N GLU A 3 4.34 -13.62 -22.03
CA GLU A 3 3.10 -13.60 -21.29
C GLU A 3 3.28 -12.69 -20.07
N ARG A 4 2.53 -11.61 -20.03
CA ARG A 4 2.58 -10.70 -18.90
C ARG A 4 1.85 -11.30 -17.71
N ASP A 5 2.51 -11.41 -16.58
CA ASP A 5 1.84 -11.78 -15.36
C ASP A 5 1.11 -10.54 -14.82
N GLU A 6 -0.19 -10.52 -15.03
CA GLU A 6 -1.04 -9.40 -14.62
C GLU A 6 -1.71 -9.62 -13.28
N ARG A 7 -1.33 -10.69 -12.60
CA ARG A 7 -1.91 -11.00 -11.29
C ARG A 7 -1.17 -10.26 -10.21
N LEU A 8 -1.89 -9.37 -9.56
CA LEU A 8 -1.41 -8.64 -8.41
C LEU A 8 -1.97 -9.27 -7.15
N PHE A 9 -1.17 -9.28 -6.11
CA PHE A 9 -1.65 -9.64 -4.77
C PHE A 9 -1.87 -8.35 -3.99
N THR A 10 -3.04 -8.22 -3.37
CA THR A 10 -3.40 -7.01 -2.64
C THR A 10 -3.88 -7.36 -1.24
N ASP A 11 -3.38 -6.60 -0.26
CA ASP A 11 -3.86 -6.68 1.11
C ASP A 11 -4.64 -5.41 1.41
N TRP A 12 -5.84 -5.56 1.95
CA TRP A 12 -6.74 -4.45 2.25
C TRP A 12 -7.01 -4.38 3.74
N ARG A 13 -6.82 -3.20 4.31
CA ARG A 13 -7.11 -2.94 5.72
C ARG A 13 -7.95 -1.67 5.82
N THR A 14 -8.90 -1.65 6.74
CA THR A 14 -9.58 -0.40 7.10
C THR A 14 -8.89 0.19 8.31
N CYS A 15 -8.61 1.49 8.27
CA CYS A 15 -7.83 2.16 9.29
C CYS A 15 -8.55 3.39 9.82
N LYS A 16 -8.25 3.72 11.08
CA LYS A 16 -8.70 4.94 11.73
C LYS A 16 -7.51 5.84 12.00
N LEU A 17 -7.69 7.11 11.72
CA LEU A 17 -6.71 8.12 12.06
C LEU A 17 -6.87 8.54 13.52
N THR A 18 -5.79 8.99 14.14
CA THR A 18 -5.88 9.67 15.44
C THR A 18 -6.61 11.01 15.26
N ASP A 19 -7.15 11.56 16.34
CA ASP A 19 -8.01 12.74 16.28
C ASP A 19 -7.37 13.94 15.58
N ASP A 20 -6.07 14.13 15.75
CA ASP A 20 -5.35 15.28 15.17
C ASP A 20 -4.61 14.94 13.87
N ALA A 21 -4.78 13.74 13.36
CA ALA A 21 -4.03 13.29 12.19
C ALA A 21 -4.66 13.77 10.89
N ASP A 22 -3.78 14.01 9.91
CA ASP A 22 -4.14 14.41 8.56
C ASP A 22 -3.60 13.35 7.59
N ILE A 23 -4.43 12.93 6.66
CA ILE A 23 -4.03 11.94 5.65
C ILE A 23 -2.84 12.42 4.82
N SER A 24 -2.73 13.74 4.61
CA SER A 24 -1.60 14.31 3.85
C SER A 24 -0.28 14.13 4.57
N GLU A 25 -0.28 14.27 5.88
CA GLU A 25 0.92 14.04 6.69
C GLU A 25 1.30 12.56 6.67
N LEU A 26 0.31 11.70 6.72
CA LEU A 26 0.54 10.26 6.65
C LEU A 26 1.12 9.86 5.29
N LYS A 27 0.61 10.46 4.21
CA LYS A 27 1.16 10.23 2.86
C LYS A 27 2.64 10.63 2.78
N ALA A 28 2.99 11.77 3.35
CA ALA A 28 4.38 12.24 3.36
C ALA A 28 5.28 11.27 4.12
N LEU A 29 4.78 10.72 5.23
CA LEU A 29 5.51 9.74 6.00
C LEU A 29 5.73 8.43 5.23
N TYR A 30 4.71 8.01 4.47
CA TYR A 30 4.83 6.81 3.63
C TYR A 30 5.78 7.03 2.44
N ALA A 31 5.91 8.27 1.95
CA ALA A 31 6.93 8.58 0.94
C ALA A 31 8.33 8.37 1.51
N LYS A 32 8.54 8.73 2.76
CA LYS A 32 9.81 8.47 3.45
C LYS A 32 10.03 6.97 3.63
N GLN A 33 8.98 6.24 3.97
CA GLN A 33 9.04 4.79 4.08
C GLN A 33 9.36 4.13 2.73
N GLU A 34 8.83 4.66 1.64
CA GLU A 34 9.14 4.17 0.29
C GLU A 34 10.64 4.23 0.02
N LYS A 35 11.26 5.35 0.36
CA LYS A 35 12.70 5.51 0.17
C LYS A 35 13.48 4.45 0.97
N LEU A 36 13.08 4.24 2.21
CA LEU A 36 13.71 3.21 3.05
C LEU A 36 13.54 1.81 2.46
N ALA A 37 12.36 1.52 1.93
CA ALA A 37 12.09 0.23 1.29
C ALA A 37 12.96 0.01 0.06
N ARG A 38 13.10 1.04 -0.77
CA ARG A 38 13.95 0.98 -1.97
C ARG A 38 15.42 0.77 -1.59
N ASP A 39 15.90 1.51 -0.60
CA ASP A 39 17.28 1.39 -0.13
C ASP A 39 17.54 0.02 0.50
N PHE A 40 16.54 -0.57 1.13
CA PHE A 40 16.62 -1.91 1.70
C PHE A 40 16.63 -3.00 0.61
N GLY A 41 16.16 -2.68 -0.58
CA GLY A 41 16.14 -3.63 -1.70
C GLY A 41 14.77 -4.28 -1.97
N LEU A 42 13.72 -3.81 -1.32
CA LEU A 42 12.37 -4.31 -1.61
C LEU A 42 11.87 -3.70 -2.90
N LYS A 43 11.35 -4.53 -3.78
CA LYS A 43 10.87 -4.14 -5.10
C LYS A 43 9.50 -4.76 -5.38
N GLY A 44 8.78 -4.14 -6.29
CA GLY A 44 7.53 -4.72 -6.80
C GLY A 44 6.38 -4.67 -5.83
N TRP A 45 6.33 -3.63 -4.99
CA TRP A 45 5.21 -3.43 -4.08
C TRP A 45 4.91 -1.94 -3.93
N GLY A 46 3.72 -1.65 -3.50
CA GLY A 46 3.31 -0.27 -3.27
C GLY A 46 2.16 -0.20 -2.28
N VAL A 47 1.88 1.00 -1.81
CA VAL A 47 0.81 1.26 -0.86
C VAL A 47 -0.07 2.37 -1.42
N SER A 48 -1.38 2.19 -1.32
CA SER A 48 -2.36 3.20 -1.72
C SER A 48 -3.35 3.41 -0.58
N PHE A 49 -3.78 4.65 -0.42
CA PHE A 49 -4.84 5.01 0.52
C PHE A 49 -6.10 5.34 -0.25
N PHE A 50 -7.23 4.83 0.21
CA PHE A 50 -8.54 5.12 -0.34
C PHE A 50 -9.37 5.80 0.72
N THR A 51 -9.85 6.99 0.41
CA THR A 51 -10.75 7.73 1.29
C THR A 51 -12.14 7.80 0.66
N PRO A 52 -13.22 7.84 1.46
CA PRO A 52 -14.55 7.99 0.91
C PRO A 52 -14.64 9.28 0.07
N TYR A 53 -15.20 9.16 -1.11
CA TYR A 53 -15.37 10.30 -2.00
C TYR A 53 -16.85 10.61 -2.24
N ARG A 54 -17.59 9.62 -2.77
CA ARG A 54 -19.04 9.73 -2.96
C ARG A 54 -19.60 8.35 -3.25
N GLY A 55 -20.93 8.24 -3.22
CA GLY A 55 -21.59 6.95 -3.47
C GLY A 55 -21.59 6.04 -2.27
N ILE A 56 -21.19 6.53 -1.12
CA ILE A 56 -21.21 5.79 0.14
C ILE A 56 -22.61 5.94 0.73
N GLN A 57 -23.34 4.85 0.86
CA GLN A 57 -24.71 4.87 1.38
C GLN A 57 -24.75 4.97 2.89
N GLU A 58 -23.76 4.39 3.56
CA GLU A 58 -23.63 4.46 5.00
C GLU A 58 -22.27 5.05 5.33
N GLU A 59 -22.23 5.91 6.33
CA GLU A 59 -20.97 6.47 6.78
C GLU A 59 -20.13 5.36 7.41
N PRO A 60 -18.92 5.10 6.90
CA PRO A 60 -18.07 4.05 7.45
C PRO A 60 -17.53 4.45 8.82
N ASP A 61 -17.24 3.45 9.64
CA ASP A 61 -16.61 3.64 10.94
C ASP A 61 -15.08 3.68 10.87
N TRP A 62 -14.54 3.76 9.66
CA TRP A 62 -13.11 3.90 9.40
C TRP A 62 -12.85 5.16 8.58
N ASP A 63 -11.60 5.64 8.62
CA ASP A 63 -11.24 6.88 7.93
C ASP A 63 -10.66 6.64 6.55
N PHE A 64 -9.91 5.56 6.36
CA PHE A 64 -9.36 5.22 5.05
C PHE A 64 -9.11 3.73 4.93
N ILE A 65 -8.99 3.29 3.68
CA ILE A 65 -8.54 1.93 3.37
C ILE A 65 -7.09 2.01 2.96
N MET A 66 -6.26 1.15 3.56
CA MET A 66 -4.87 0.99 3.14
C MET A 66 -4.78 -0.27 2.30
N MET A 67 -4.36 -0.13 1.07
CA MET A 67 -4.12 -1.25 0.18
C MET A 67 -2.62 -1.36 -0.08
N THR A 68 -2.04 -2.52 0.25
CA THR A 68 -0.69 -2.86 -0.14
C THR A 68 -0.77 -3.82 -1.30
N HIS A 69 -0.01 -3.58 -2.35
CA HIS A 69 -0.01 -4.47 -3.50
C HIS A 69 1.40 -4.94 -3.81
N TRP A 70 1.49 -6.17 -4.31
CA TRP A 70 2.73 -6.76 -4.79
C TRP A 70 2.55 -7.13 -6.25
N TYR A 71 3.58 -6.85 -7.03
CA TYR A 71 3.56 -7.06 -8.46
C TYR A 71 3.29 -8.52 -8.83
N ASN A 72 3.85 -9.44 -8.02
CA ASN A 72 3.66 -10.87 -8.21
C ASN A 72 3.87 -11.61 -6.89
N ALA A 73 3.70 -12.93 -6.91
CA ALA A 73 3.87 -13.77 -5.73
C ALA A 73 5.30 -13.73 -5.20
N GLU A 74 6.28 -13.62 -6.08
CA GLU A 74 7.69 -13.56 -5.68
C GLU A 74 7.99 -12.30 -4.88
N SER A 75 7.51 -11.15 -5.33
CA SER A 75 7.69 -9.89 -4.61
C SER A 75 7.07 -9.95 -3.21
N ARG A 76 5.89 -10.57 -3.11
CA ARG A 76 5.23 -10.74 -1.82
C ARG A 76 6.02 -11.68 -0.91
N ALA A 77 6.51 -12.80 -1.46
CA ALA A 77 7.31 -13.76 -0.70
C ALA A 77 8.61 -13.11 -0.20
N ASN A 78 9.25 -12.30 -1.02
CA ASN A 78 10.45 -11.56 -0.63
C ASN A 78 10.18 -10.59 0.52
N MET A 79 9.06 -9.88 0.47
CA MET A 79 8.66 -9.00 1.55
C MET A 79 8.44 -9.78 2.84
N ILE A 80 7.73 -10.90 2.79
CA ILE A 80 7.44 -11.73 3.96
C ILE A 80 8.73 -12.26 4.57
N SER A 81 9.66 -12.75 3.74
CA SER A 81 10.92 -13.30 4.23
C SER A 81 11.83 -12.24 4.85
N SER A 82 11.71 -10.99 4.41
CA SER A 82 12.50 -9.86 4.90
C SER A 82 11.79 -9.04 5.97
N TYR A 83 10.59 -9.46 6.36
CA TYR A 83 9.72 -8.66 7.20
C TYR A 83 10.36 -8.22 8.51
N ARG A 84 11.03 -9.15 9.18
CA ARG A 84 11.67 -8.86 10.47
C ARG A 84 12.74 -7.77 10.34
N ASP A 85 13.62 -7.91 9.35
CA ASP A 85 14.71 -6.98 9.15
C ASP A 85 14.19 -5.62 8.70
N TYR A 86 13.21 -5.62 7.82
CA TYR A 86 12.59 -4.38 7.35
C TYR A 86 11.86 -3.66 8.48
N THR A 87 11.14 -4.37 9.33
CA THR A 87 10.45 -3.79 10.47
C THR A 87 11.44 -3.18 11.46
N THR A 88 12.57 -3.84 11.67
CA THR A 88 13.64 -3.30 12.50
C THR A 88 14.17 -1.98 11.93
N LEU A 89 14.38 -1.92 10.61
CA LEU A 89 14.79 -0.70 9.95
C LEU A 89 13.77 0.43 10.14
N LEU A 90 12.50 0.13 10.01
CA LEU A 90 11.44 1.13 10.21
C LEU A 90 11.43 1.65 11.64
N ARG A 91 11.65 0.80 12.61
CA ARG A 91 11.74 1.21 14.02
C ARG A 91 12.95 2.08 14.27
N ASP A 92 14.11 1.65 13.79
CA ASP A 92 15.37 2.36 14.01
C ASP A 92 15.39 3.74 13.35
N SER A 93 14.69 3.88 12.22
CA SER A 93 14.60 5.16 11.52
C SER A 93 13.58 6.12 12.09
N GLY A 94 12.75 5.67 13.05
CA GLY A 94 11.68 6.47 13.64
C GLY A 94 10.39 6.50 12.84
N VAL A 95 10.36 5.90 11.66
CA VAL A 95 9.15 5.88 10.82
C VAL A 95 8.01 5.15 11.51
N TYR A 96 8.31 4.03 12.14
CA TYR A 96 7.28 3.24 12.80
C TYR A 96 6.61 4.01 13.93
N GLU A 97 7.40 4.70 14.72
CA GLU A 97 6.88 5.54 15.80
C GLU A 97 6.04 6.71 15.27
N GLU A 98 6.51 7.36 14.22
CA GLU A 98 5.76 8.45 13.60
C GLU A 98 4.42 7.98 13.03
N ARG A 99 4.38 6.79 12.43
CA ARG A 99 3.13 6.22 11.92
C ARG A 99 2.11 6.02 13.04
N SER A 100 2.56 5.58 14.19
CA SER A 100 1.66 5.32 15.32
C SER A 100 1.02 6.58 15.89
N LYS A 101 1.59 7.76 15.59
CA LYS A 101 1.00 9.04 15.98
C LYS A 101 -0.18 9.43 15.08
N HIS A 102 -0.26 8.88 13.90
CA HIS A 102 -1.29 9.23 12.92
C HIS A 102 -2.35 8.14 12.76
N ILE A 103 -2.01 6.89 12.98
CA ILE A 103 -2.93 5.77 12.84
C ILE A 103 -3.31 5.24 14.20
N GLU A 104 -4.61 5.35 14.53
CA GLU A 104 -5.13 4.81 15.78
C GLU A 104 -5.17 3.29 15.75
N SER A 105 -5.73 2.73 14.67
CA SER A 105 -5.87 1.29 14.53
C SER A 105 -6.12 0.93 13.06
N CYS A 106 -5.79 -0.30 12.71
CA CYS A 106 -6.15 -0.89 11.42
C CYS A 106 -6.71 -2.29 11.65
N SER A 107 -7.64 -2.69 10.81
CA SER A 107 -8.15 -4.06 10.80
C SER A 107 -7.07 -5.03 10.35
N GLY A 108 -7.32 -6.33 10.53
CA GLY A 108 -6.52 -7.36 9.90
C GLY A 108 -6.63 -7.26 8.38
N ALA A 109 -5.62 -7.75 7.70
CA ALA A 109 -5.61 -7.69 6.24
C ALA A 109 -6.50 -8.77 5.64
N ASN A 110 -7.24 -8.40 4.60
CA ASN A 110 -7.86 -9.34 3.68
C ASN A 110 -7.00 -9.37 2.42
N THR A 111 -6.57 -10.55 2.02
CA THR A 111 -5.69 -10.72 0.86
C THR A 111 -6.49 -11.18 -0.34
N TYR A 112 -6.31 -10.48 -1.45
CA TYR A 112 -6.97 -10.80 -2.71
C TYR A 112 -5.94 -10.93 -3.81
N GLN A 113 -6.21 -11.80 -4.75
CA GLN A 113 -5.47 -11.87 -6.00
C GLN A 113 -6.28 -11.11 -7.06
N ALA A 114 -5.67 -10.09 -7.63
CA ALA A 114 -6.32 -9.30 -8.67
C ALA A 114 -6.10 -9.97 -10.04
N HIS A 115 -7.16 -9.99 -10.83
CA HIS A 115 -7.11 -10.50 -12.19
C HIS A 115 -7.45 -9.34 -13.13
N MET A 116 -6.48 -8.94 -13.95
CA MET A 116 -6.70 -7.88 -14.92
C MET A 116 -7.66 -8.36 -16.00
N VAL A 117 -8.85 -7.79 -16.05
CA VAL A 117 -9.85 -8.15 -17.05
C VAL A 117 -9.76 -7.22 -18.25
N TYR A 118 -9.53 -5.93 -18.00
CA TYR A 118 -9.50 -4.92 -19.04
C TYR A 118 -8.62 -3.75 -18.60
N ASN A 119 -7.76 -3.29 -19.49
CA ASN A 119 -6.85 -2.21 -19.17
C ASN A 119 -6.69 -1.27 -20.37
N THR A 120 -7.37 -0.12 -20.29
CA THR A 120 -7.29 0.90 -21.35
C THR A 120 -6.06 1.79 -21.20
N HIS A 121 -5.36 1.76 -20.09
CA HIS A 121 -4.18 2.59 -19.85
C HIS A 121 -3.07 2.29 -20.86
N ASN A 122 -2.91 1.03 -21.22
CA ASN A 122 -1.90 0.63 -22.19
C ASN A 122 -2.16 1.26 -23.57
N ILE A 123 -3.43 1.43 -23.93
CA ILE A 123 -3.79 2.05 -25.20
C ILE A 123 -3.36 3.53 -25.19
N VAL A 124 -3.58 4.22 -24.08
CA VAL A 124 -3.19 5.63 -23.92
C VAL A 124 -1.68 5.78 -24.03
N TYR A 125 -0.93 4.93 -23.34
CA TYR A 125 0.53 4.99 -23.37
C TYR A 125 1.10 4.66 -24.73
N ASP A 126 0.46 3.74 -25.45
CA ASP A 126 0.92 3.38 -26.78
C ASP A 126 0.77 4.51 -27.78
N THR A 127 -0.19 5.40 -27.58
CA THR A 127 -0.39 6.55 -28.46
C THR A 127 0.63 7.67 -28.25
N ASP A 128 1.32 7.65 -27.15
CA ASP A 128 2.31 8.66 -26.80
C ASP A 128 3.69 8.41 -27.40
N LYS A 129 3.82 7.38 -28.17
CA LYS A 129 5.09 7.02 -28.81
C LYS A 129 5.47 7.96 -29.93
#